data_a11c85def88448b8f87668a8b6f19bbd
#
_entry.id   a11c85def88448b8f87668a8b6f19bbd
#
_cell.length_a   1.000
_cell.length_b   1.000
_cell.length_c   1.000
_cell.angle_alpha   90.00
_cell.angle_beta   90.00
_cell.angle_gamma   90.00
#
_symmetry.space_group_name_H-M   'P 1'
#
loop_
_entity.id
_entity.type
_entity.pdbx_description
1 polymer ?
#
loop_
_entity_poly.entity_id
_entity_poly.type
_entity_poly.pdbx_seq_one_letter_code
_entity_poly.pdbx_strand_id
1 'polypeptide(L)'
;MDFSGLSDFNSAQKGKPLKGSIAVIFIEDDLEVESTLAHHVALGFHYILVLGQQLPPISDDILTEVITISYNTLQKNAVSAAINHLMPYTDGAWVFTCFNAEYLYFPFSETRNFNELVSFHAEERRDSMLCYVVDIYAGDLSASPNGVDRLDPYLDKSGYYALARWDAKERVNKERQQDFFGGLKWRFEEFVPPDKRRIDRIAIFRAKQGLTMRDDFTFSDQEYNTYSCPWHNNVTAAIVSFRTAKALRHNPLPREHTNDFKWFNSVRFTWSSQQLLDLGLIEPGQWF
;
A
#
# COMPACT_ATOMS: atom_id res chain seq x y z
N MET A 1 -0.96 15.01 -17.20
CA MET A 1 -0.85 14.39 -18.57
C MET A 1 -1.71 13.16 -18.59
N ASP A 2 -2.52 12.97 -19.66
CA ASP A 2 -3.51 11.90 -19.73
C ASP A 2 -3.15 10.91 -20.84
N PHE A 3 -3.18 9.62 -20.53
CA PHE A 3 -2.90 8.54 -21.47
C PHE A 3 -4.10 7.58 -21.57
N SER A 4 -4.38 7.12 -22.79
CA SER A 4 -5.49 6.20 -23.07
C SER A 4 -5.26 4.77 -22.54
N GLY A 5 -4.05 4.47 -22.08
CA GLY A 5 -3.68 3.18 -21.49
C GLY A 5 -2.18 3.05 -21.26
N LEU A 6 -1.78 1.96 -20.61
CA LEU A 6 -0.38 1.66 -20.30
C LEU A 6 0.51 1.58 -21.56
N SER A 7 0.00 1.03 -22.66
CA SER A 7 0.75 0.94 -23.91
C SER A 7 1.01 2.31 -24.55
N ASP A 8 0.04 3.21 -24.43
CA ASP A 8 0.17 4.60 -24.91
C ASP A 8 1.21 5.36 -24.05
N PHE A 9 1.09 5.26 -22.74
CA PHE A 9 2.09 5.81 -21.82
C PHE A 9 3.51 5.30 -22.12
N ASN A 10 3.69 4.00 -22.28
CA ASN A 10 5.00 3.40 -22.55
C ASN A 10 5.58 3.86 -23.92
N SER A 11 4.72 4.00 -24.92
CA SER A 11 5.13 4.51 -26.24
C SER A 11 5.64 5.95 -26.16
N ALA A 12 5.03 6.77 -25.31
CA ALA A 12 5.44 8.14 -25.06
C ALA A 12 6.82 8.24 -24.38
N GLN A 13 7.23 7.22 -23.61
CA GLN A 13 8.56 7.18 -22.98
C GLN A 13 9.69 6.94 -24.00
N LYS A 14 9.39 6.57 -25.25
CA LYS A 14 10.38 6.33 -26.33
C LYS A 14 11.52 5.38 -25.91
N GLY A 15 11.20 4.37 -25.10
CA GLY A 15 12.17 3.39 -24.60
C GLY A 15 13.14 3.91 -23.54
N LYS A 16 12.91 5.10 -22.99
CA LYS A 16 13.71 5.62 -21.85
C LYS A 16 13.01 5.29 -20.55
N PRO A 17 13.67 4.59 -19.60
CA PRO A 17 13.10 4.34 -18.28
C PRO A 17 12.88 5.64 -17.53
N LEU A 18 11.80 5.69 -16.73
CA LEU A 18 11.59 6.73 -15.72
C LEU A 18 12.68 6.61 -14.64
N LYS A 19 13.24 7.74 -14.25
CA LYS A 19 14.30 7.79 -13.23
C LYS A 19 13.77 8.44 -11.95
N GLY A 20 14.18 7.90 -10.82
CA GLY A 20 13.78 8.39 -9.50
C GLY A 20 12.70 7.51 -8.87
N SER A 21 11.89 8.10 -8.03
CA SER A 21 10.83 7.40 -7.30
C SER A 21 9.48 7.55 -8.00
N ILE A 22 8.70 6.48 -8.01
CA ILE A 22 7.43 6.40 -8.73
C ILE A 22 6.36 5.86 -7.79
N ALA A 23 5.28 6.61 -7.58
CA ALA A 23 4.06 6.08 -6.98
C ALA A 23 3.10 5.62 -8.07
N VAL A 24 2.56 4.41 -7.95
CA VAL A 24 1.52 3.87 -8.83
C VAL A 24 0.26 3.67 -7.99
N ILE A 25 -0.73 4.53 -8.21
CA ILE A 25 -1.95 4.61 -7.42
C ILE A 25 -3.13 4.09 -8.24
N PHE A 26 -3.79 3.05 -7.74
CA PHE A 26 -4.93 2.40 -8.38
C PHE A 26 -6.24 2.97 -7.84
N ILE A 27 -7.07 3.54 -8.71
CA ILE A 27 -8.38 4.10 -8.35
C ILE A 27 -9.46 3.05 -8.57
N GLU A 28 -10.08 2.60 -7.49
CA GLU A 28 -11.16 1.60 -7.50
C GLU A 28 -12.55 2.24 -7.38
N ASP A 29 -12.64 3.40 -6.71
CA ASP A 29 -13.86 4.17 -6.48
C ASP A 29 -13.52 5.66 -6.25
N ASP A 30 -14.53 6.51 -6.04
CA ASP A 30 -14.37 7.96 -5.90
C ASP A 30 -13.96 8.41 -4.48
N LEU A 31 -13.87 7.48 -3.49
CA LEU A 31 -13.63 7.86 -2.10
C LEU A 31 -12.16 8.22 -1.86
N GLU A 32 -11.95 9.38 -1.26
CA GLU A 32 -10.62 9.85 -0.81
C GLU A 32 -9.54 9.88 -1.91
N VAL A 33 -9.93 10.05 -3.18
CA VAL A 33 -8.96 10.09 -4.29
C VAL A 33 -8.07 11.32 -4.16
N GLU A 34 -8.64 12.52 -4.05
CA GLU A 34 -7.88 13.77 -3.96
C GLU A 34 -6.94 13.79 -2.74
N SER A 35 -7.43 13.37 -1.58
CA SER A 35 -6.62 13.33 -0.36
C SER A 35 -5.49 12.30 -0.44
N THR A 36 -5.73 11.17 -1.12
CA THR A 36 -4.69 10.16 -1.40
C THR A 36 -3.61 10.75 -2.29
N LEU A 37 -3.98 11.41 -3.38
CA LEU A 37 -3.01 12.03 -4.29
C LEU A 37 -2.24 13.15 -3.60
N ALA A 38 -2.90 14.04 -2.88
CA ALA A 38 -2.26 15.13 -2.13
C ALA A 38 -1.23 14.61 -1.11
N HIS A 39 -1.55 13.52 -0.40
CA HIS A 39 -0.62 12.88 0.53
C HIS A 39 0.65 12.38 -0.18
N HIS A 40 0.51 11.72 -1.32
CA HIS A 40 1.65 11.18 -2.04
C HIS A 40 2.46 12.25 -2.79
N VAL A 41 1.82 13.34 -3.24
CA VAL A 41 2.52 14.55 -3.73
C VAL A 41 3.40 15.12 -2.63
N ALA A 42 2.88 15.26 -1.42
CA ALA A 42 3.63 15.78 -0.27
C ALA A 42 4.82 14.90 0.14
N LEU A 43 4.79 13.59 -0.11
CA LEU A 43 5.92 12.67 0.14
C LEU A 43 7.07 12.82 -0.86
N GLY A 44 6.94 13.62 -1.91
CA GLY A 44 8.02 13.99 -2.82
C GLY A 44 8.41 12.91 -3.83
N PHE A 45 7.45 12.14 -4.33
CA PHE A 45 7.70 11.25 -5.47
C PHE A 45 8.05 12.05 -6.73
N HIS A 46 8.97 11.53 -7.56
CA HIS A 46 9.29 12.15 -8.85
C HIS A 46 8.17 11.98 -9.87
N TYR A 47 7.44 10.88 -9.79
CA TYR A 47 6.30 10.59 -10.66
C TYR A 47 5.18 9.96 -9.85
N ILE A 48 3.95 10.40 -10.10
CA ILE A 48 2.73 9.79 -9.56
C ILE A 48 1.89 9.35 -10.74
N LEU A 49 1.80 8.04 -10.96
CA LEU A 49 0.99 7.42 -12.00
C LEU A 49 -0.35 7.02 -11.38
N VAL A 50 -1.42 7.61 -11.88
CA VAL A 50 -2.79 7.37 -11.41
C VAL A 50 -3.50 6.49 -12.44
N LEU A 51 -3.81 5.26 -12.05
CA LEU A 51 -4.45 4.26 -12.89
C LEU A 51 -5.93 4.14 -12.52
N GLY A 52 -6.82 4.45 -13.44
CA GLY A 52 -8.26 4.37 -13.25
C GLY A 52 -9.03 4.53 -14.55
N GLN A 53 -10.29 4.11 -14.60
CA GLN A 53 -11.14 4.32 -15.78
C GLN A 53 -11.76 5.72 -15.82
N GLN A 54 -12.20 6.18 -14.67
CA GLN A 54 -12.75 7.51 -14.44
C GLN A 54 -12.19 8.05 -13.14
N LEU A 55 -11.81 9.32 -13.14
CA LEU A 55 -11.39 10.02 -11.93
C LEU A 55 -12.52 10.97 -11.51
N PRO A 56 -12.78 11.06 -10.20
CA PRO A 56 -13.65 12.12 -9.69
C PRO A 56 -13.02 13.49 -9.97
N PRO A 57 -13.76 14.59 -9.80
CA PRO A 57 -13.18 15.93 -9.85
C PRO A 57 -12.00 16.05 -8.84
N ILE A 58 -10.86 16.51 -9.34
CA ILE A 58 -9.63 16.72 -8.57
C ILE A 58 -9.17 18.14 -8.85
N SER A 59 -8.59 18.81 -7.85
CA SER A 59 -8.08 20.17 -7.99
C SER A 59 -6.96 20.25 -9.03
N ASP A 60 -6.90 21.36 -9.76
CA ASP A 60 -5.91 21.60 -10.81
C ASP A 60 -4.48 21.52 -10.28
N ASP A 61 -4.25 21.95 -9.04
CA ASP A 61 -2.94 21.90 -8.39
C ASP A 61 -2.43 20.45 -8.29
N ILE A 62 -3.29 19.49 -7.95
CA ILE A 62 -2.92 18.07 -7.88
C ILE A 62 -2.81 17.47 -9.29
N LEU A 63 -3.70 17.85 -10.22
CA LEU A 63 -3.68 17.34 -11.59
C LEU A 63 -2.37 17.67 -12.32
N THR A 64 -1.72 18.78 -11.99
CA THR A 64 -0.42 19.14 -12.59
C THR A 64 0.73 18.25 -12.12
N GLU A 65 0.61 17.65 -10.93
CA GLU A 65 1.64 16.81 -10.30
C GLU A 65 1.50 15.32 -10.65
N VAL A 66 0.42 14.91 -11.34
CA VAL A 66 0.14 13.50 -11.61
C VAL A 66 0.08 13.19 -13.10
N ILE A 67 0.28 11.93 -13.44
CA ILE A 67 0.11 11.37 -14.77
C ILE A 67 -1.06 10.39 -14.70
N THR A 68 -2.13 10.65 -15.45
CA THR A 68 -3.31 9.80 -15.46
C THR A 68 -3.26 8.80 -16.60
N ILE A 69 -3.60 7.56 -16.32
CA ILE A 69 -3.57 6.45 -17.27
C ILE A 69 -4.88 5.70 -17.18
N SER A 70 -5.63 5.63 -18.28
CA SER A 70 -6.87 4.85 -18.33
C SER A 70 -6.56 3.36 -18.11
N TYR A 71 -7.15 2.78 -17.06
CA TYR A 71 -6.89 1.38 -16.68
C TYR A 71 -8.06 0.78 -15.92
N ASN A 72 -8.41 -0.47 -16.23
CA ASN A 72 -9.44 -1.19 -15.48
C ASN A 72 -8.85 -1.78 -14.19
N THR A 73 -8.96 -1.08 -13.09
CA THR A 73 -8.45 -1.47 -11.77
C THR A 73 -9.26 -2.60 -11.11
N LEU A 74 -10.50 -2.83 -11.56
CA LEU A 74 -11.39 -3.87 -11.03
C LEU A 74 -11.21 -5.24 -11.72
N GLN A 75 -10.38 -5.32 -12.76
CA GLN A 75 -10.09 -6.60 -13.39
C GLN A 75 -9.28 -7.51 -12.47
N LYS A 76 -9.37 -8.81 -12.71
CA LYS A 76 -8.54 -9.77 -11.99
C LYS A 76 -7.06 -9.47 -12.22
N ASN A 77 -6.27 -9.54 -11.16
CA ASN A 77 -4.81 -9.33 -11.19
C ASN A 77 -4.39 -7.94 -11.68
N ALA A 78 -5.25 -6.92 -11.53
CA ALA A 78 -5.02 -5.57 -12.04
C ALA A 78 -3.66 -4.98 -11.63
N VAL A 79 -3.30 -5.12 -10.36
CA VAL A 79 -2.04 -4.55 -9.82
C VAL A 79 -0.83 -5.26 -10.40
N SER A 80 -0.75 -6.58 -10.28
CA SER A 80 0.39 -7.36 -10.78
C SER A 80 0.56 -7.21 -12.30
N ALA A 81 -0.55 -7.20 -13.05
CA ALA A 81 -0.52 -6.98 -14.50
C ALA A 81 0.02 -5.60 -14.87
N ALA A 82 -0.46 -4.53 -14.22
CA ALA A 82 0.01 -3.17 -14.47
C ALA A 82 1.48 -2.99 -14.08
N ILE A 83 1.87 -3.44 -12.88
CA ILE A 83 3.25 -3.33 -12.40
C ILE A 83 4.20 -4.11 -13.31
N ASN A 84 3.87 -5.34 -13.70
CA ASN A 84 4.69 -6.13 -14.61
C ASN A 84 4.80 -5.50 -16.01
N HIS A 85 3.74 -4.81 -16.45
CA HIS A 85 3.77 -4.04 -17.70
C HIS A 85 4.67 -2.80 -17.62
N LEU A 86 4.71 -2.14 -16.46
CA LEU A 86 5.56 -0.97 -16.22
C LEU A 86 7.02 -1.33 -15.92
N MET A 87 7.31 -2.54 -15.43
CA MET A 87 8.63 -2.96 -14.95
C MET A 87 9.79 -2.63 -15.91
N PRO A 88 9.70 -2.89 -17.24
CA PRO A 88 10.78 -2.55 -18.18
C PRO A 88 11.03 -1.04 -18.34
N TYR A 89 10.01 -0.22 -18.02
CA TYR A 89 10.07 1.25 -18.16
C TYR A 89 10.43 1.96 -16.86
N THR A 90 10.61 1.20 -15.78
CA THR A 90 10.96 1.70 -14.46
C THR A 90 12.27 1.08 -13.94
N ASP A 91 13.06 0.46 -14.82
CA ASP A 91 14.28 -0.26 -14.45
C ASP A 91 15.26 0.62 -13.65
N GLY A 92 15.62 0.15 -12.45
CA GLY A 92 16.45 0.86 -11.48
C GLY A 92 15.72 1.90 -10.62
N ALA A 93 14.47 2.25 -10.92
CA ALA A 93 13.65 3.17 -10.13
C ALA A 93 13.07 2.49 -8.88
N TRP A 94 12.83 3.28 -7.84
CA TRP A 94 12.03 2.86 -6.69
C TRP A 94 10.55 3.06 -6.98
N VAL A 95 9.78 2.01 -6.83
CA VAL A 95 8.34 2.00 -7.09
C VAL A 95 7.59 1.74 -5.79
N PHE A 96 6.55 2.53 -5.56
CA PHE A 96 5.56 2.31 -4.50
C PHE A 96 4.20 2.05 -5.14
N THR A 97 3.38 1.17 -4.55
CA THR A 97 2.03 0.88 -5.05
C THR A 97 0.99 0.94 -3.95
N CYS A 98 -0.13 1.61 -4.22
CA CYS A 98 -1.30 1.62 -3.33
C CYS A 98 -2.60 1.81 -4.11
N PHE A 99 -3.71 1.82 -3.37
CA PHE A 99 -5.04 2.16 -3.89
C PHE A 99 -5.50 3.53 -3.38
N ASN A 100 -6.60 4.07 -3.93
CA ASN A 100 -7.24 5.24 -3.32
C ASN A 100 -7.73 4.92 -1.90
N ALA A 101 -7.77 5.93 -1.04
CA ALA A 101 -8.00 5.83 0.40
C ALA A 101 -6.94 4.97 1.15
N GLU A 102 -5.73 4.90 0.60
CA GLU A 102 -4.53 4.35 1.23
C GLU A 102 -3.44 5.43 1.32
N TYR A 103 -2.76 5.51 2.46
CA TYR A 103 -1.78 6.56 2.78
C TYR A 103 -0.50 5.91 3.28
N LEU A 104 0.63 6.21 2.63
CA LEU A 104 1.93 5.69 3.01
C LEU A 104 2.49 6.44 4.21
N TYR A 105 2.85 5.69 5.25
CA TYR A 105 3.60 6.17 6.41
C TYR A 105 4.87 5.34 6.59
N PHE A 106 5.94 6.02 6.94
CA PHE A 106 7.22 5.43 7.32
C PHE A 106 7.82 6.25 8.46
N PRO A 107 8.82 5.75 9.18
CA PRO A 107 9.40 6.49 10.29
C PRO A 107 9.79 7.90 9.86
N PHE A 108 9.33 8.89 10.63
CA PHE A 108 9.64 10.32 10.42
C PHE A 108 9.06 10.92 9.11
N SER A 109 8.01 10.35 8.54
CA SER A 109 7.42 10.79 7.26
C SER A 109 6.87 12.23 7.29
N GLU A 110 6.70 12.84 8.45
CA GLU A 110 6.32 14.25 8.60
C GLU A 110 7.48 15.22 8.29
N THR A 111 8.71 14.75 8.35
CA THR A 111 9.92 15.59 8.20
C THR A 111 10.89 15.07 7.15
N ARG A 112 10.72 13.83 6.71
CA ARG A 112 11.54 13.18 5.71
C ARG A 112 10.69 12.76 4.51
N ASN A 113 11.26 12.82 3.33
CA ASN A 113 10.57 12.45 2.11
C ASN A 113 10.85 10.98 1.70
N PHE A 114 10.11 10.49 0.70
CA PHE A 114 10.24 9.12 0.21
C PHE A 114 11.64 8.82 -0.35
N ASN A 115 12.31 9.80 -0.97
CA ASN A 115 13.64 9.58 -1.54
C ASN A 115 14.70 9.39 -0.47
N GLU A 116 14.58 10.04 0.67
CA GLU A 116 15.46 9.84 1.84
C GLU A 116 15.28 8.42 2.39
N LEU A 117 14.01 7.96 2.53
CA LEU A 117 13.70 6.59 2.98
C LEU A 117 14.38 5.54 2.10
N VAL A 118 14.17 5.62 0.77
CA VAL A 118 14.69 4.59 -0.13
C VAL A 118 16.19 4.68 -0.34
N SER A 119 16.79 5.86 -0.15
CA SER A 119 18.25 6.02 -0.14
C SER A 119 18.87 5.29 1.03
N PHE A 120 18.34 5.52 2.25
CA PHE A 120 18.77 4.78 3.44
C PHE A 120 18.60 3.27 3.27
N HIS A 121 17.44 2.83 2.78
CA HIS A 121 17.14 1.42 2.58
C HIS A 121 18.07 0.75 1.56
N ALA A 122 18.49 1.50 0.53
CA ALA A 122 19.48 1.05 -0.44
C ALA A 122 20.89 0.91 0.16
N GLU A 123 21.28 1.77 1.11
CA GLU A 123 22.53 1.65 1.87
C GLU A 123 22.56 0.36 2.72
N GLU A 124 21.40 -0.06 3.23
CA GLU A 124 21.20 -1.35 3.88
C GLU A 124 21.23 -2.55 2.90
N ARG A 125 21.52 -2.32 1.61
CA ARG A 125 21.57 -3.31 0.53
C ARG A 125 20.24 -4.06 0.34
N ARG A 126 19.12 -3.37 0.53
CA ARG A 126 17.79 -3.91 0.33
C ARG A 126 17.16 -3.25 -0.89
N ASP A 127 16.50 -4.05 -1.72
CA ASP A 127 15.78 -3.60 -2.92
C ASP A 127 14.25 -3.68 -2.78
N SER A 128 13.77 -4.03 -1.59
CA SER A 128 12.34 -4.13 -1.28
C SER A 128 12.08 -3.86 0.18
N MET A 129 10.91 -3.31 0.48
CA MET A 129 10.48 -3.00 1.84
C MET A 129 9.11 -3.62 2.10
N LEU A 130 9.00 -4.31 3.22
CA LEU A 130 7.74 -4.80 3.74
C LEU A 130 6.89 -3.61 4.20
N CYS A 131 5.64 -3.58 3.75
CA CYS A 131 4.63 -2.63 4.19
C CYS A 131 3.49 -3.38 4.89
N TYR A 132 3.09 -2.91 6.07
CA TYR A 132 1.88 -3.39 6.74
C TYR A 132 0.69 -2.57 6.29
N VAL A 133 -0.40 -3.23 5.90
CA VAL A 133 -1.68 -2.55 5.67
C VAL A 133 -2.39 -2.43 7.00
N VAL A 134 -2.39 -1.23 7.55
CA VAL A 134 -3.07 -0.90 8.80
C VAL A 134 -4.46 -0.39 8.49
N ASP A 135 -5.46 -1.19 8.79
CA ASP A 135 -6.85 -0.80 8.57
C ASP A 135 -7.23 0.37 9.46
N ILE A 136 -7.79 1.42 8.83
CA ILE A 136 -8.47 2.51 9.53
C ILE A 136 -9.95 2.54 9.13
N TYR A 137 -10.78 3.11 10.00
CA TYR A 137 -12.21 3.13 9.84
C TYR A 137 -12.86 4.31 10.55
N ALA A 138 -14.05 4.69 10.09
CA ALA A 138 -14.86 5.75 10.70
C ALA A 138 -15.20 5.45 12.15
N GLY A 139 -15.16 6.47 12.99
CA GLY A 139 -15.54 6.39 14.40
C GLY A 139 -17.05 6.24 14.65
N ASP A 140 -17.87 6.60 13.67
CA ASP A 140 -19.33 6.47 13.71
C ASP A 140 -19.86 6.06 12.33
N LEU A 141 -20.36 4.81 12.23
CA LEU A 141 -20.91 4.28 11.00
C LEU A 141 -22.31 4.83 10.66
N SER A 142 -22.99 5.50 11.60
CA SER A 142 -24.25 6.19 11.32
C SER A 142 -24.03 7.50 10.57
N ALA A 143 -22.95 8.20 10.88
CA ALA A 143 -22.51 9.41 10.18
C ALA A 143 -21.74 9.09 8.89
N SER A 144 -20.95 8.01 8.90
CA SER A 144 -20.11 7.58 7.77
C SER A 144 -20.44 6.14 7.36
N PRO A 145 -21.57 5.89 6.68
CA PRO A 145 -22.08 4.54 6.39
C PRO A 145 -21.19 3.73 5.45
N ASN A 146 -20.32 4.36 4.68
CA ASN A 146 -19.31 3.72 3.84
C ASN A 146 -18.04 3.26 4.60
N GLY A 147 -17.96 3.56 5.91
CA GLY A 147 -16.82 3.20 6.76
C GLY A 147 -15.62 4.15 6.67
N VAL A 148 -15.74 5.27 5.94
CA VAL A 148 -14.65 6.23 5.71
C VAL A 148 -14.95 7.56 6.40
N ASP A 149 -14.07 7.98 7.28
CA ASP A 149 -14.08 9.31 7.88
C ASP A 149 -12.63 9.77 8.15
N ARG A 150 -12.15 10.69 7.34
CA ARG A 150 -10.80 11.27 7.50
C ARG A 150 -10.66 12.19 8.69
N LEU A 151 -11.75 12.76 9.18
CA LEU A 151 -11.71 13.70 10.29
C LEU A 151 -11.70 13.00 11.66
N ASP A 152 -12.30 11.80 11.73
CA ASP A 152 -12.35 10.99 12.95
C ASP A 152 -12.05 9.51 12.67
N PRO A 153 -10.83 9.19 12.15
CA PRO A 153 -10.45 7.83 11.85
C PRO A 153 -9.97 7.09 13.10
N TYR A 154 -10.24 5.81 13.15
CA TYR A 154 -9.76 4.89 14.20
C TYR A 154 -8.98 3.74 13.59
N LEU A 155 -8.08 3.15 14.38
CA LEU A 155 -7.37 1.91 14.08
C LEU A 155 -7.35 1.00 15.32
N ASP A 156 -7.01 -0.25 15.12
CA ASP A 156 -6.78 -1.19 16.20
C ASP A 156 -5.34 -1.06 16.72
N LYS A 157 -5.16 -0.71 18.00
CA LYS A 157 -3.82 -0.49 18.59
C LYS A 157 -3.02 -1.77 18.82
N SER A 158 -3.65 -2.95 18.74
CA SER A 158 -3.03 -4.27 18.91
C SER A 158 -3.91 -5.35 18.25
N GLY A 159 -3.50 -6.61 18.34
CA GLY A 159 -4.19 -7.72 17.68
C GLY A 159 -3.56 -8.06 16.33
N TYR A 160 -2.27 -7.74 16.17
CA TYR A 160 -1.47 -8.09 15.01
C TYR A 160 -0.54 -9.24 15.36
N TYR A 161 -0.38 -10.20 14.44
CA TYR A 161 0.51 -11.33 14.63
C TYR A 161 1.12 -11.77 13.30
N ALA A 162 2.22 -12.50 13.39
CA ALA A 162 2.93 -13.03 12.24
C ALA A 162 3.07 -14.54 12.34
N LEU A 163 2.98 -15.21 11.20
CA LEU A 163 3.28 -16.63 11.04
C LEU A 163 4.40 -16.81 10.01
N ALA A 164 5.27 -17.78 10.22
CA ALA A 164 6.28 -18.15 9.23
C ALA A 164 5.58 -18.56 7.93
N ARG A 165 6.00 -17.97 6.80
CA ARG A 165 5.41 -18.25 5.49
C ARG A 165 5.69 -19.69 5.08
N TRP A 166 4.65 -20.45 4.84
CA TRP A 166 4.74 -21.83 4.44
C TRP A 166 5.01 -22.00 2.93
N ASP A 167 6.00 -22.82 2.58
CA ASP A 167 6.18 -23.27 1.21
C ASP A 167 5.50 -24.64 1.02
N ALA A 168 4.38 -24.64 0.31
CA ALA A 168 3.60 -25.85 0.09
C ALA A 168 4.32 -26.89 -0.81
N LYS A 169 5.26 -26.46 -1.66
CA LYS A 169 6.01 -27.32 -2.55
C LYS A 169 7.14 -28.04 -1.80
N GLU A 170 7.92 -27.28 -1.05
CA GLU A 170 9.08 -27.80 -0.30
C GLU A 170 8.67 -28.32 1.10
N ARG A 171 7.44 -28.04 1.55
CA ARG A 171 6.87 -28.42 2.86
C ARG A 171 7.73 -27.94 4.05
N VAL A 172 8.24 -26.73 3.96
CA VAL A 172 9.03 -26.07 5.00
C VAL A 172 8.62 -24.62 5.14
N ASN A 173 8.96 -23.99 6.24
CA ASN A 173 8.86 -22.55 6.40
C ASN A 173 9.93 -21.86 5.58
N LYS A 174 9.57 -20.82 4.82
CA LYS A 174 10.51 -19.99 4.09
C LYS A 174 11.36 -19.18 5.05
N GLU A 175 12.65 -19.15 4.79
CA GLU A 175 13.58 -18.38 5.60
C GLU A 175 13.27 -16.87 5.50
N ARG A 176 13.18 -16.19 6.63
CA ARG A 176 12.95 -14.75 6.75
C ARG A 176 11.71 -14.23 6.02
N GLN A 177 10.74 -15.08 5.74
CA GLN A 177 9.46 -14.69 5.17
C GLN A 177 8.33 -14.98 6.15
N GLN A 178 7.44 -14.02 6.31
CA GLN A 178 6.31 -14.12 7.23
C GLN A 178 5.04 -13.63 6.55
N ASP A 179 3.91 -14.17 6.98
CA ASP A 179 2.58 -13.70 6.66
C ASP A 179 2.06 -12.96 7.90
N PHE A 180 1.58 -11.73 7.71
CA PHE A 180 1.07 -10.90 8.80
C PHE A 180 -0.44 -10.78 8.74
N PHE A 181 -1.06 -10.76 9.91
CA PHE A 181 -2.51 -10.72 10.09
C PHE A 181 -2.88 -9.71 11.16
N GLY A 182 -4.09 -9.13 11.08
CA GLY A 182 -4.58 -8.17 12.07
C GLY A 182 -5.65 -7.24 11.49
N GLY A 183 -6.03 -6.24 12.31
CA GLY A 183 -7.00 -5.22 11.96
C GLY A 183 -8.39 -5.76 11.65
N LEU A 184 -9.12 -5.05 10.79
CA LEU A 184 -10.48 -5.46 10.40
C LEU A 184 -10.51 -6.80 9.68
N LYS A 185 -9.48 -7.15 8.92
CA LYS A 185 -9.41 -8.44 8.21
C LYS A 185 -9.38 -9.63 9.15
N TRP A 186 -8.78 -9.48 10.32
CA TRP A 186 -8.78 -10.51 11.36
C TRP A 186 -10.09 -10.50 12.16
N ARG A 187 -10.57 -9.33 12.52
CA ARG A 187 -11.80 -9.19 13.33
C ARG A 187 -13.06 -9.67 12.60
N PHE A 188 -13.07 -9.56 11.28
CA PHE A 188 -14.18 -9.93 10.41
C PHE A 188 -13.78 -11.02 9.42
N GLU A 189 -12.93 -11.96 9.87
CA GLU A 189 -12.35 -12.99 9.01
C GLU A 189 -13.40 -13.90 8.35
N GLU A 190 -14.59 -14.05 8.95
CA GLU A 190 -15.71 -14.79 8.38
C GLU A 190 -16.23 -14.18 7.07
N PHE A 191 -16.00 -12.89 6.86
CA PHE A 191 -16.38 -12.16 5.63
C PHE A 191 -15.21 -11.93 4.68
N VAL A 192 -13.99 -12.33 5.07
CA VAL A 192 -12.77 -12.11 4.27
C VAL A 192 -12.25 -13.46 3.75
N PRO A 193 -12.14 -13.64 2.41
CA PRO A 193 -11.56 -14.86 1.84
C PRO A 193 -10.16 -15.15 2.42
N PRO A 194 -9.80 -16.41 2.71
CA PRO A 194 -8.55 -16.77 3.36
C PRO A 194 -7.30 -16.21 2.66
N ASP A 195 -7.29 -16.17 1.32
CA ASP A 195 -6.21 -15.63 0.50
C ASP A 195 -6.09 -14.11 0.54
N LYS A 196 -7.07 -13.40 1.15
CA LYS A 196 -7.11 -11.94 1.30
C LYS A 196 -6.91 -11.45 2.73
N ARG A 197 -6.74 -12.36 3.70
CA ARG A 197 -6.63 -12.01 5.13
C ARG A 197 -5.29 -11.39 5.50
N ARG A 198 -4.24 -11.65 4.75
CA ARG A 198 -2.92 -11.05 4.99
C ARG A 198 -2.94 -9.53 4.89
N ILE A 199 -2.13 -8.89 5.73
CA ILE A 199 -1.94 -7.44 5.75
C ILE A 199 -0.55 -7.01 5.27
N ASP A 200 0.34 -7.96 4.96
CA ASP A 200 1.66 -7.65 4.41
C ASP A 200 1.60 -7.46 2.89
N ARG A 201 2.34 -6.46 2.43
CA ARG A 201 2.61 -6.20 1.01
C ARG A 201 4.07 -5.81 0.82
N ILE A 202 4.71 -6.30 -0.22
CA ILE A 202 5.95 -5.70 -0.70
C ILE A 202 5.54 -4.57 -1.65
N ALA A 203 5.13 -3.45 -1.06
CA ALA A 203 4.59 -2.33 -1.82
C ALA A 203 5.65 -1.31 -2.25
N ILE A 204 6.83 -1.31 -1.62
CA ILE A 204 7.98 -0.49 -1.98
C ILE A 204 9.08 -1.43 -2.48
N PHE A 205 9.55 -1.22 -3.71
CA PHE A 205 10.56 -2.07 -4.31
C PHE A 205 11.36 -1.33 -5.39
N ARG A 206 12.58 -1.75 -5.60
CA ARG A 206 13.41 -1.29 -6.71
C ARG A 206 13.12 -2.15 -7.95
N ALA A 207 12.64 -1.52 -9.00
CA ALA A 207 12.37 -2.22 -10.24
C ALA A 207 13.65 -2.72 -10.91
N LYS A 208 13.62 -3.93 -11.44
CA LYS A 208 14.71 -4.49 -12.25
C LYS A 208 14.18 -5.37 -13.37
N GLN A 209 14.95 -5.46 -14.44
CA GLN A 209 14.58 -6.28 -15.59
C GLN A 209 14.40 -7.76 -15.18
N GLY A 210 13.32 -8.38 -15.63
CA GLY A 210 13.00 -9.79 -15.33
C GLY A 210 12.36 -10.03 -13.96
N LEU A 211 12.24 -9.01 -13.11
CA LEU A 211 11.47 -9.10 -11.88
C LEU A 211 9.97 -9.09 -12.20
N THR A 212 9.20 -9.99 -11.58
CA THR A 212 7.74 -10.03 -11.74
C THR A 212 7.04 -10.03 -10.38
N MET A 213 6.02 -9.19 -10.26
CA MET A 213 5.11 -9.17 -9.12
C MET A 213 4.04 -10.24 -9.28
N ARG A 214 3.70 -10.94 -8.20
CA ARG A 214 2.59 -11.88 -8.11
C ARG A 214 1.35 -11.20 -7.53
N ASP A 215 0.20 -11.86 -7.67
CA ASP A 215 -1.09 -11.30 -7.21
C ASP A 215 -1.22 -11.18 -5.69
N ASP A 216 -0.35 -11.84 -4.95
CA ASP A 216 -0.25 -11.76 -3.49
C ASP A 216 0.76 -10.69 -3.02
N PHE A 217 1.17 -9.78 -3.89
CA PHE A 217 2.17 -8.74 -3.66
C PHE A 217 3.57 -9.25 -3.29
N THR A 218 3.89 -10.50 -3.63
CA THR A 218 5.25 -11.03 -3.58
C THR A 218 5.90 -10.99 -4.96
N PHE A 219 7.21 -11.22 -5.02
CA PHE A 219 7.98 -11.18 -6.26
C PHE A 219 8.54 -12.55 -6.67
N SER A 220 8.92 -12.66 -7.95
CA SER A 220 9.61 -13.86 -8.47
C SER A 220 10.96 -14.09 -7.79
N ASP A 221 11.67 -13.03 -7.44
CA ASP A 221 12.90 -13.06 -6.66
C ASP A 221 12.57 -13.19 -5.17
N GLN A 222 13.09 -14.25 -4.53
CA GLN A 222 12.77 -14.56 -3.14
C GLN A 222 13.38 -13.55 -2.15
N GLU A 223 14.50 -12.92 -2.50
CA GLU A 223 15.11 -11.90 -1.64
C GLU A 223 14.20 -10.67 -1.46
N TYR A 224 13.40 -10.33 -2.48
CA TYR A 224 12.39 -9.26 -2.37
C TYR A 224 11.28 -9.56 -1.36
N ASN A 225 11.05 -10.84 -1.04
CA ASN A 225 9.98 -11.28 -0.14
C ASN A 225 10.44 -11.42 1.31
N THR A 226 11.71 -11.13 1.62
CA THR A 226 12.26 -11.31 2.96
C THR A 226 11.89 -10.15 3.89
N TYR A 227 11.60 -10.48 5.15
CA TYR A 227 11.20 -9.53 6.18
C TYR A 227 12.38 -8.73 6.75
N SER A 228 13.49 -9.40 7.03
CA SER A 228 14.66 -8.79 7.67
C SER A 228 15.95 -9.41 7.15
N CYS A 229 17.08 -8.75 7.40
CA CYS A 229 18.37 -9.41 7.25
C CYS A 229 18.69 -10.29 8.50
N PRO A 230 19.67 -11.20 8.43
CA PRO A 230 19.96 -12.13 9.55
C PRO A 230 20.40 -11.46 10.86
N TRP A 231 20.88 -10.22 10.82
CA TRP A 231 21.55 -9.56 11.96
C TRP A 231 20.77 -8.39 12.55
N HIS A 232 19.83 -7.80 11.84
CA HIS A 232 19.03 -6.67 12.33
C HIS A 232 17.69 -6.55 11.60
N ASN A 233 16.77 -5.85 12.21
CA ASN A 233 15.51 -5.51 11.58
C ASN A 233 15.70 -4.37 10.59
N ASN A 234 15.04 -4.47 9.45
CA ASN A 234 15.02 -3.41 8.44
C ASN A 234 13.91 -2.39 8.77
N VAL A 235 14.03 -1.22 8.19
CA VAL A 235 12.94 -0.25 8.17
C VAL A 235 11.71 -0.89 7.52
N THR A 236 10.55 -0.66 8.12
CA THR A 236 9.25 -1.03 7.55
C THR A 236 8.39 0.20 7.35
N ALA A 237 7.35 0.08 6.54
CA ALA A 237 6.37 1.13 6.31
C ALA A 237 4.95 0.61 6.58
N ALA A 238 4.02 1.52 6.85
CA ALA A 238 2.60 1.23 6.91
C ALA A 238 1.86 1.84 5.73
N ILE A 239 0.90 1.11 5.20
CA ILE A 239 -0.14 1.64 4.33
C ILE A 239 -1.39 1.75 5.18
N VAL A 240 -1.69 2.95 5.66
CA VAL A 240 -2.88 3.23 6.45
C VAL A 240 -4.07 3.28 5.49
N SER A 241 -5.09 2.42 5.69
CA SER A 241 -6.03 2.04 4.64
C SER A 241 -7.48 2.00 5.12
N PHE A 242 -8.37 2.74 4.46
CA PHE A 242 -9.83 2.57 4.61
C PHE A 242 -10.39 1.42 3.75
N ARG A 243 -9.57 0.76 2.94
CA ARG A 243 -10.06 -0.16 1.91
C ARG A 243 -10.84 -1.34 2.48
N THR A 244 -10.41 -1.93 3.59
CA THR A 244 -11.14 -3.03 4.24
C THR A 244 -12.46 -2.53 4.82
N ALA A 245 -12.49 -1.36 5.46
CA ALA A 245 -13.70 -0.74 5.98
C ALA A 245 -14.72 -0.48 4.87
N LYS A 246 -14.28 0.11 3.73
CA LYS A 246 -15.12 0.28 2.53
C LYS A 246 -15.72 -1.05 2.05
N ALA A 247 -14.88 -2.08 1.93
CA ALA A 247 -15.31 -3.38 1.43
C ALA A 247 -16.36 -4.04 2.34
N LEU A 248 -16.16 -3.99 3.66
CA LEU A 248 -17.10 -4.51 4.65
C LEU A 248 -18.44 -3.75 4.63
N ARG A 249 -18.42 -2.44 4.39
CA ARG A 249 -19.65 -1.62 4.31
C ARG A 249 -20.35 -1.73 2.96
N HIS A 250 -19.61 -1.99 1.88
CA HIS A 250 -20.20 -2.21 0.56
C HIS A 250 -20.88 -3.57 0.43
N ASN A 251 -20.35 -4.62 1.08
CA ASN A 251 -20.93 -5.95 1.06
C ASN A 251 -22.16 -6.02 1.97
N PRO A 252 -23.34 -6.43 1.47
CA PRO A 252 -24.57 -6.49 2.26
C PRO A 252 -24.45 -7.34 3.52
N LEU A 253 -23.84 -8.52 3.43
CA LEU A 253 -23.78 -9.47 4.55
C LEU A 253 -23.03 -8.90 5.77
N PRO A 254 -21.75 -8.47 5.70
CA PRO A 254 -21.10 -7.86 6.85
C PRO A 254 -21.76 -6.53 7.25
N ARG A 255 -22.30 -5.75 6.32
CA ARG A 255 -23.01 -4.50 6.63
C ARG A 255 -24.21 -4.71 7.56
N GLU A 256 -24.98 -5.77 7.37
CA GLU A 256 -26.14 -6.09 8.20
C GLU A 256 -25.76 -6.59 9.60
N HIS A 257 -24.58 -7.16 9.75
CA HIS A 257 -24.08 -7.73 11.01
C HIS A 257 -23.14 -6.80 11.79
N THR A 258 -22.74 -5.65 11.19
CA THR A 258 -21.77 -4.74 11.80
C THR A 258 -22.37 -3.35 11.97
N ASN A 259 -22.64 -2.98 13.24
CA ASN A 259 -23.18 -1.67 13.59
C ASN A 259 -22.09 -0.65 13.93
N ASP A 260 -20.91 -1.10 14.30
CA ASP A 260 -19.75 -0.27 14.65
C ASP A 260 -18.47 -1.04 14.38
N PHE A 261 -17.44 -0.35 13.92
CA PHE A 261 -16.08 -0.90 13.85
C PHE A 261 -15.29 -0.64 15.13
N LYS A 262 -15.69 0.32 15.96
CA LYS A 262 -15.01 0.57 17.23
C LYS A 262 -15.25 -0.57 18.22
N TRP A 263 -14.22 -0.86 19.01
CA TRP A 263 -14.21 -1.81 20.09
C TRP A 263 -13.22 -1.35 21.18
N PHE A 264 -13.04 -2.11 22.26
CA PHE A 264 -12.17 -1.72 23.38
C PHE A 264 -10.71 -1.46 23.00
N ASN A 265 -10.26 -2.02 21.89
CA ASN A 265 -8.88 -1.91 21.39
C ASN A 265 -8.71 -0.83 20.30
N SER A 266 -9.76 -0.11 19.97
CA SER A 266 -9.69 1.00 19.00
C SER A 266 -9.05 2.23 19.64
N VAL A 267 -8.24 2.92 18.86
CA VAL A 267 -7.66 4.22 19.19
C VAL A 267 -7.82 5.16 17.99
N ARG A 268 -8.07 6.44 18.26
CA ARG A 268 -8.15 7.43 17.20
C ARG A 268 -6.80 7.57 16.50
N PHE A 269 -6.80 7.54 15.18
CA PHE A 269 -5.60 7.78 14.39
C PHE A 269 -5.36 9.28 14.22
N THR A 270 -4.17 9.73 14.54
CA THR A 270 -3.79 11.15 14.55
C THR A 270 -3.01 11.57 13.31
N TRP A 271 -2.99 10.74 12.27
CA TRP A 271 -2.25 10.97 11.03
C TRP A 271 -0.75 11.20 11.26
N SER A 272 -0.15 10.43 12.16
CA SER A 272 1.24 10.58 12.58
C SER A 272 2.01 9.27 12.48
N SER A 273 3.19 9.29 11.87
CA SER A 273 4.12 8.16 11.87
C SER A 273 4.61 7.82 13.27
N GLN A 274 4.72 8.82 14.15
CA GLN A 274 5.11 8.59 15.54
C GLN A 274 4.10 7.70 16.28
N GLN A 275 2.79 7.89 16.04
CA GLN A 275 1.78 7.00 16.63
C GLN A 275 1.95 5.56 16.14
N LEU A 276 2.27 5.35 14.88
CA LEU A 276 2.50 4.01 14.33
C LEU A 276 3.77 3.36 14.90
N LEU A 277 4.82 4.16 15.14
CA LEU A 277 6.04 3.72 15.85
C LEU A 277 5.73 3.32 17.30
N ASP A 278 5.00 4.16 18.04
CA ASP A 278 4.65 3.93 19.44
C ASP A 278 3.78 2.67 19.60
N LEU A 279 2.98 2.35 18.61
CA LEU A 279 2.14 1.14 18.56
C LEU A 279 2.88 -0.09 18.02
N GLY A 280 4.12 0.05 17.53
CA GLY A 280 4.89 -1.03 16.92
C GLY A 280 4.32 -1.51 15.57
N LEU A 281 3.61 -0.62 14.85
CA LEU A 281 3.03 -0.89 13.54
C LEU A 281 3.97 -0.55 12.38
N ILE A 282 5.06 0.15 12.66
CA ILE A 282 6.23 0.34 11.79
C ILE A 282 7.50 0.26 12.62
N GLU A 283 8.61 -0.07 11.98
CA GLU A 283 9.92 -0.21 12.61
C GLU A 283 10.92 0.75 11.97
N PRO A 284 11.69 1.53 12.77
CA PRO A 284 12.65 2.48 12.21
C PRO A 284 13.94 1.79 11.73
N GLY A 285 14.16 0.52 12.07
CA GLY A 285 15.42 -0.15 11.83
C GLY A 285 16.57 0.58 12.52
N GLN A 286 17.57 0.99 11.74
CA GLN A 286 18.70 1.82 12.21
C GLN A 286 18.61 3.27 11.68
N TRP A 287 17.47 3.68 11.19
CA TRP A 287 17.22 5.02 10.66
C TRP A 287 16.71 5.94 11.76
N PHE A 288 17.59 6.85 12.25
CA PHE A 288 17.32 7.80 13.31
C PHE A 288 17.46 9.23 12.83
#